data_4be845f0188aa5a1409b99baa52ac9d4
#
_entry.id   4be845f0188aa5a1409b99baa52ac9d4
#
_cell.length_a   1.000
_cell.length_b   1.000
_cell.length_c   1.000
_cell.angle_alpha   90.00
_cell.angle_beta   90.00
_cell.angle_gamma   90.00
#
_symmetry.space_group_name_H-M   'P 1'
#
loop_
_entity.id
_entity.type
_entity.pdbx_description
1 polymer ?
#
loop_
_entity_poly.entity_id
_entity_poly.type
_entity_poly.pdbx_seq_one_letter_code
_entity_poly.pdbx_strand_id
1 'polypeptide(L)'
;MKKIIQLLFLLLVIQSCQYFEKQVPDEQELLQQELKKINWNEVDEFPTVLQCDTIKDAAVKKQCFFDYLAQTIQDRIGIDTLQMLYPEMDTIEVKVTINPDASLLFEPQFSKDSVAYDKIKIDSILTARLSDFPKVEPAIKRGVKVKTQFVLPVIIKTDK
;
A
#
# COMPACT_ATOMS: atom_id res chain seq x y z
N MET A 1 68.35 34.66 7.35
CA MET A 1 67.91 33.33 6.92
C MET A 1 66.85 32.75 7.84
N LYS A 2 67.00 32.68 9.16
CA LYS A 2 65.99 32.13 10.09
C LYS A 2 64.59 32.79 10.00
N LYS A 3 64.53 34.14 9.89
CA LYS A 3 63.30 34.89 9.81
C LYS A 3 62.51 34.62 8.49
N ILE A 4 63.22 34.36 7.40
CA ILE A 4 62.62 34.06 6.09
C ILE A 4 62.02 32.65 6.12
N ILE A 5 62.68 31.68 6.78
CA ILE A 5 62.17 30.31 6.93
C ILE A 5 60.92 30.28 7.81
N GLN A 6 60.87 31.08 8.87
CA GLN A 6 59.68 31.21 9.72
C GLN A 6 58.51 31.83 8.97
N LEU A 7 58.77 32.84 8.13
CA LEU A 7 57.70 33.46 7.31
C LEU A 7 57.16 32.48 6.26
N LEU A 8 58.03 31.68 5.66
CA LEU A 8 57.64 30.64 4.66
C LEU A 8 56.81 29.54 5.30
N PHE A 9 57.17 29.13 6.54
CA PHE A 9 56.40 28.12 7.28
C PHE A 9 55.03 28.63 7.71
N LEU A 10 54.91 29.92 8.08
CA LEU A 10 53.64 30.55 8.41
C LEU A 10 52.69 30.62 7.19
N LEU A 11 53.26 30.87 6.00
CA LEU A 11 52.49 30.93 4.74
C LEU A 11 51.95 29.56 4.31
N LEU A 12 52.68 28.48 4.60
CA LEU A 12 52.24 27.09 4.32
C LEU A 12 51.07 26.66 5.20
N VAL A 13 50.97 27.13 6.45
CA VAL A 13 49.90 26.78 7.38
C VAL A 13 48.58 27.44 6.99
N ILE A 14 48.61 28.59 6.32
CA ILE A 14 47.40 29.32 5.92
C ILE A 14 46.70 28.64 4.70
N GLN A 15 47.43 27.89 3.91
CA GLN A 15 46.88 27.18 2.75
C GLN A 15 46.13 25.86 3.12
N SER A 16 46.21 25.39 4.36
CA SER A 16 45.66 24.11 4.80
C SER A 16 44.12 24.12 4.96
N CYS A 17 43.47 25.27 5.02
CA CYS A 17 42.05 25.35 5.27
C CYS A 17 41.16 25.19 4.02
N GLN A 18 41.68 25.20 2.81
CA GLN A 18 40.86 25.10 1.59
C GLN A 18 40.71 23.66 1.04
N TYR A 19 41.47 22.71 1.59
CA TYR A 19 41.46 21.33 1.06
C TYR A 19 40.35 20.42 1.66
N PHE A 20 39.50 20.95 2.54
CA PHE A 20 38.48 20.20 3.26
C PHE A 20 37.03 20.64 2.93
N GLU A 21 36.83 21.27 1.79
CA GLU A 21 35.50 21.44 1.26
C GLU A 21 35.03 20.08 0.68
N LYS A 22 34.65 19.19 1.59
CA LYS A 22 33.89 18.01 1.24
C LYS A 22 32.62 18.56 0.59
N GLN A 23 32.51 18.44 -0.73
CA GLN A 23 31.24 18.74 -1.42
C GLN A 23 30.17 17.91 -0.74
N VAL A 24 29.39 18.55 0.11
CA VAL A 24 28.18 17.94 0.66
C VAL A 24 27.27 17.79 -0.55
N PRO A 25 26.90 16.56 -0.93
CA PRO A 25 25.98 16.36 -2.04
C PRO A 25 24.70 17.17 -1.80
N ASP A 26 24.12 17.71 -2.86
CA ASP A 26 22.86 18.43 -2.77
C ASP A 26 21.82 17.58 -2.04
N GLU A 27 21.13 18.19 -1.08
CA GLU A 27 20.10 17.52 -0.28
C GLU A 27 19.06 16.81 -1.17
N GLN A 28 18.71 17.43 -2.30
CA GLN A 28 17.78 16.85 -3.27
C GLN A 28 18.37 15.61 -3.97
N GLU A 29 19.66 15.63 -4.28
CA GLU A 29 20.33 14.48 -4.90
C GLU A 29 20.42 13.30 -3.93
N LEU A 30 20.80 13.56 -2.66
CA LEU A 30 20.80 12.53 -1.61
C LEU A 30 19.40 11.95 -1.38
N LEU A 31 18.39 12.80 -1.31
CA LEU A 31 17.01 12.36 -1.16
C LEU A 31 16.59 11.45 -2.32
N GLN A 32 16.89 11.84 -3.56
CA GLN A 32 16.56 11.00 -4.73
C GLN A 32 17.32 9.67 -4.72
N GLN A 33 18.58 9.65 -4.29
CA GLN A 33 19.35 8.42 -4.17
C GLN A 33 18.75 7.49 -3.11
N GLU A 34 18.32 8.01 -1.96
CA GLU A 34 17.66 7.22 -0.92
C GLU A 34 16.28 6.73 -1.36
N LEU A 35 15.50 7.56 -2.04
CA LEU A 35 14.18 7.16 -2.58
C LEU A 35 14.29 6.03 -3.61
N LYS A 36 15.34 6.03 -4.45
CA LYS A 36 15.60 4.95 -5.43
C LYS A 36 15.94 3.60 -4.78
N LYS A 37 16.47 3.59 -3.55
CA LYS A 37 16.80 2.36 -2.81
C LYS A 37 15.56 1.70 -2.19
N ILE A 38 14.42 2.40 -2.14
CA ILE A 38 13.20 1.89 -1.54
C ILE A 38 12.49 0.98 -2.53
N ASN A 39 12.24 -0.27 -2.14
CA ASN A 39 11.32 -1.13 -2.87
C ASN A 39 9.87 -0.70 -2.60
N TRP A 40 9.28 0.06 -3.50
CA TRP A 40 7.92 0.58 -3.39
C TRP A 40 6.84 -0.48 -3.66
N ASN A 41 7.23 -1.67 -4.17
CA ASN A 41 6.30 -2.76 -4.44
C ASN A 41 5.97 -3.60 -3.19
N GLU A 42 6.69 -3.39 -2.10
CA GLU A 42 6.51 -4.10 -0.85
C GLU A 42 6.28 -3.11 0.29
N VAL A 43 5.43 -3.48 1.23
CA VAL A 43 5.20 -2.73 2.47
C VAL A 43 5.94 -3.38 3.63
N ASP A 44 6.29 -2.61 4.65
CA ASP A 44 6.97 -3.14 5.84
C ASP A 44 5.94 -3.80 6.78
N GLU A 45 4.74 -3.20 6.86
CA GLU A 45 3.61 -3.77 7.58
C GLU A 45 2.39 -3.81 6.66
N PHE A 46 1.77 -4.97 6.56
CA PHE A 46 0.54 -5.16 5.79
C PHE A 46 -0.64 -4.47 6.48
N PRO A 47 -1.70 -4.10 5.72
CA PRO A 47 -2.94 -3.65 6.33
C PRO A 47 -3.47 -4.71 7.31
N THR A 48 -4.18 -4.27 8.32
CA THR A 48 -4.70 -5.18 9.34
C THR A 48 -6.07 -4.73 9.87
N VAL A 49 -6.71 -5.62 10.60
CA VAL A 49 -7.93 -5.36 11.36
C VAL A 49 -7.72 -5.80 12.80
N LEU A 50 -8.48 -5.20 13.72
CA LEU A 50 -8.30 -5.39 15.15
C LEU A 50 -8.22 -6.87 15.58
N GLN A 51 -9.02 -7.74 14.99
CA GLN A 51 -9.04 -9.16 15.31
C GLN A 51 -7.80 -9.94 14.85
N CYS A 52 -7.04 -9.41 13.89
CA CYS A 52 -5.80 -10.03 13.42
C CYS A 52 -4.54 -9.48 14.11
N ASP A 53 -4.67 -8.42 14.94
CA ASP A 53 -3.51 -7.72 15.52
C ASP A 53 -2.73 -8.55 16.54
N THR A 54 -3.38 -9.51 17.20
CA THR A 54 -2.73 -10.38 18.18
C THR A 54 -1.81 -11.44 17.54
N ILE A 55 -1.91 -11.63 16.23
CA ILE A 55 -1.13 -12.61 15.49
C ILE A 55 0.28 -12.06 15.26
N LYS A 56 1.30 -12.79 15.77
CA LYS A 56 2.71 -12.37 15.68
C LYS A 56 3.37 -12.74 14.36
N ASP A 57 2.96 -13.87 13.78
CA ASP A 57 3.48 -14.31 12.50
C ASP A 57 2.91 -13.45 11.36
N ALA A 58 3.79 -12.82 10.57
CA ALA A 58 3.39 -11.88 9.54
C ALA A 58 2.60 -12.54 8.39
N ALA A 59 2.93 -13.78 8.04
CA ALA A 59 2.23 -14.50 6.98
C ALA A 59 0.83 -14.92 7.42
N VAL A 60 0.71 -15.40 8.66
CA VAL A 60 -0.59 -15.77 9.26
C VAL A 60 -1.45 -14.53 9.48
N LYS A 61 -0.87 -13.41 9.94
CA LYS A 61 -1.58 -12.13 10.09
C LYS A 61 -2.13 -11.63 8.75
N LYS A 62 -1.31 -11.70 7.70
CA LYS A 62 -1.71 -11.34 6.34
C LYS A 62 -2.87 -12.22 5.83
N GLN A 63 -2.79 -13.53 6.04
CA GLN A 63 -3.85 -14.45 5.66
C GLN A 63 -5.15 -14.14 6.42
N CYS A 64 -5.07 -13.98 7.74
CA CYS A 64 -6.21 -13.56 8.58
C CYS A 64 -6.90 -12.30 8.04
N PHE A 65 -6.11 -11.32 7.62
CA PHE A 65 -6.63 -10.08 7.06
C PHE A 65 -7.39 -10.31 5.75
N PHE A 66 -6.84 -11.11 4.82
CA PHE A 66 -7.51 -11.41 3.57
C PHE A 66 -8.78 -12.23 3.75
N ASP A 67 -8.75 -13.24 4.63
CA ASP A 67 -9.92 -14.06 4.95
C ASP A 67 -11.03 -13.20 5.56
N TYR A 68 -10.67 -12.29 6.47
CA TYR A 68 -11.62 -11.34 7.06
C TYR A 68 -12.24 -10.42 6.01
N LEU A 69 -11.44 -9.86 5.10
CA LEU A 69 -11.96 -9.00 4.05
C LEU A 69 -12.90 -9.75 3.11
N ALA A 70 -12.48 -10.92 2.62
CA ALA A 70 -13.28 -11.73 1.70
C ALA A 70 -14.61 -12.10 2.34
N GLN A 71 -14.58 -12.59 3.58
CA GLN A 71 -15.80 -12.97 4.31
C GLN A 71 -16.71 -11.75 4.56
N THR A 72 -16.15 -10.63 5.01
CA THR A 72 -16.95 -9.43 5.29
C THR A 72 -17.58 -8.85 4.04
N ILE A 73 -16.85 -8.84 2.91
CA ILE A 73 -17.40 -8.42 1.61
C ILE A 73 -18.53 -9.36 1.19
N GLN A 74 -18.31 -10.67 1.27
CA GLN A 74 -19.28 -11.67 0.91
C GLN A 74 -20.58 -11.53 1.72
N ASP A 75 -20.47 -11.40 3.04
CA ASP A 75 -21.62 -11.26 3.94
C ASP A 75 -22.43 -9.98 3.65
N ARG A 76 -21.74 -8.88 3.33
CA ARG A 76 -22.39 -7.57 3.10
C ARG A 76 -23.01 -7.41 1.73
N ILE A 77 -22.38 -7.96 0.70
CA ILE A 77 -22.94 -7.92 -0.67
C ILE A 77 -24.31 -8.61 -0.70
N GLY A 78 -24.54 -9.56 0.21
CA GLY A 78 -25.74 -10.38 0.21
C GLY A 78 -25.74 -11.27 -1.03
N ILE A 79 -25.17 -12.44 -0.88
CA ILE A 79 -25.05 -13.47 -1.94
C ILE A 79 -26.34 -13.58 -2.73
N ASP A 80 -27.49 -13.59 -2.03
CA ASP A 80 -28.81 -13.73 -2.65
C ASP A 80 -29.12 -12.64 -3.67
N THR A 81 -28.68 -11.39 -3.46
CA THR A 81 -29.01 -10.28 -4.36
C THR A 81 -28.28 -10.40 -5.69
N LEU A 82 -26.97 -10.67 -5.67
CA LEU A 82 -26.19 -10.84 -6.91
C LEU A 82 -26.53 -12.16 -7.61
N GLN A 83 -26.72 -13.23 -6.85
CA GLN A 83 -27.10 -14.52 -7.40
C GLN A 83 -28.48 -14.49 -8.10
N MET A 84 -29.45 -13.74 -7.55
CA MET A 84 -30.74 -13.53 -8.21
C MET A 84 -30.65 -12.74 -9.51
N LEU A 85 -29.76 -11.73 -9.54
CA LEU A 85 -29.59 -10.89 -10.71
C LEU A 85 -28.70 -11.53 -11.78
N TYR A 86 -27.74 -12.32 -11.36
CA TYR A 86 -26.72 -12.93 -12.22
C TYR A 86 -26.47 -14.40 -11.81
N PRO A 87 -27.40 -15.32 -12.11
CA PRO A 87 -27.30 -16.71 -11.66
C PRO A 87 -26.11 -17.49 -12.21
N GLU A 88 -25.54 -17.03 -13.32
CA GLU A 88 -24.34 -17.61 -13.93
C GLU A 88 -23.01 -17.07 -13.36
N MET A 89 -23.09 -16.11 -12.41
CA MET A 89 -21.89 -15.52 -11.79
C MET A 89 -21.54 -16.30 -10.52
N ASP A 90 -20.48 -17.10 -10.57
CA ASP A 90 -20.02 -17.87 -9.42
C ASP A 90 -19.10 -17.04 -8.51
N THR A 91 -18.29 -16.17 -9.10
CA THR A 91 -17.29 -15.37 -8.39
C THR A 91 -17.19 -13.99 -9.02
N ILE A 92 -17.02 -12.96 -8.19
CA ILE A 92 -16.68 -11.61 -8.63
C ILE A 92 -15.32 -11.24 -8.07
N GLU A 93 -14.44 -10.69 -8.90
CA GLU A 93 -13.21 -10.09 -8.44
C GLU A 93 -13.47 -8.66 -7.99
N VAL A 94 -13.08 -8.33 -6.76
CA VAL A 94 -13.21 -7.01 -6.18
C VAL A 94 -11.83 -6.44 -5.91
N LYS A 95 -11.52 -5.34 -6.58
CA LYS A 95 -10.31 -4.57 -6.29
C LYS A 95 -10.56 -3.70 -5.08
N VAL A 96 -9.83 -3.95 -4.03
CA VAL A 96 -9.87 -3.19 -2.78
C VAL A 96 -8.69 -2.24 -2.74
N THR A 97 -8.99 -0.96 -2.56
CA THR A 97 -7.99 0.08 -2.31
C THR A 97 -8.11 0.56 -0.88
N ILE A 98 -7.01 0.53 -0.13
CA ILE A 98 -6.91 1.10 1.22
C ILE A 98 -6.03 2.33 1.13
N ASN A 99 -6.59 3.49 1.47
CA ASN A 99 -5.87 4.75 1.48
C ASN A 99 -5.15 4.99 2.81
N PRO A 100 -4.16 5.91 2.86
CA PRO A 100 -3.43 6.24 4.08
C PRO A 100 -4.31 6.78 5.23
N ASP A 101 -5.45 7.38 4.89
CA ASP A 101 -6.46 7.87 5.83
C ASP A 101 -7.43 6.78 6.34
N ALA A 102 -7.17 5.52 5.99
CA ALA A 102 -8.01 4.35 6.28
C ALA A 102 -9.35 4.33 5.51
N SER A 103 -9.56 5.19 4.53
CA SER A 103 -10.70 5.10 3.64
C SER A 103 -10.53 3.92 2.67
N LEU A 104 -11.65 3.26 2.37
CA LEU A 104 -11.72 2.08 1.51
C LEU A 104 -12.47 2.41 0.22
N LEU A 105 -11.99 1.85 -0.88
CA LEU A 105 -12.68 1.87 -2.17
C LEU A 105 -12.75 0.46 -2.70
N PHE A 106 -13.95 0.06 -3.14
CA PHE A 106 -14.24 -1.25 -3.70
C PHE A 106 -14.67 -1.10 -5.14
N GLU A 107 -13.95 -1.72 -6.06
CA GLU A 107 -14.20 -1.63 -7.50
C GLU A 107 -14.34 -3.04 -8.09
N PRO A 108 -15.50 -3.40 -8.70
CA PRO A 108 -15.63 -4.69 -9.34
C PRO A 108 -14.69 -4.78 -10.55
N GLN A 109 -14.02 -5.90 -10.68
CA GLN A 109 -13.17 -6.20 -11.82
C GLN A 109 -13.89 -7.19 -12.74
N PHE A 110 -13.90 -6.92 -14.03
CA PHE A 110 -14.55 -7.76 -15.03
C PHE A 110 -13.54 -8.21 -16.07
N SER A 111 -13.55 -9.48 -16.40
CA SER A 111 -12.80 -9.97 -17.55
C SER A 111 -13.35 -9.35 -18.85
N LYS A 112 -12.51 -9.32 -19.90
CA LYS A 112 -12.94 -8.76 -21.21
C LYS A 112 -14.14 -9.47 -21.81
N ASP A 113 -14.33 -10.73 -21.46
CA ASP A 113 -15.40 -11.59 -21.96
C ASP A 113 -16.72 -11.46 -21.16
N SER A 114 -16.74 -10.68 -20.08
CA SER A 114 -17.92 -10.45 -19.23
C SER A 114 -18.87 -9.40 -19.84
N VAL A 115 -19.27 -9.57 -21.09
CA VAL A 115 -20.14 -8.61 -21.79
C VAL A 115 -21.59 -8.67 -21.27
N ALA A 116 -21.95 -9.74 -20.57
CA ALA A 116 -23.31 -10.00 -20.11
C ALA A 116 -23.72 -9.28 -18.81
N TYR A 117 -22.78 -8.63 -18.12
CA TYR A 117 -23.05 -8.06 -16.79
C TYR A 117 -23.22 -6.54 -16.85
N ASP A 118 -24.22 -6.03 -16.17
CA ASP A 118 -24.42 -4.59 -15.94
C ASP A 118 -23.42 -4.09 -14.88
N LYS A 119 -22.29 -3.62 -15.37
CA LYS A 119 -21.17 -3.15 -14.54
C LYS A 119 -21.57 -2.00 -13.62
N ILE A 120 -22.41 -1.08 -14.10
CA ILE A 120 -22.88 0.08 -13.33
C ILE A 120 -23.75 -0.37 -12.16
N LYS A 121 -24.63 -1.33 -12.41
CA LYS A 121 -25.51 -1.87 -11.38
C LYS A 121 -24.73 -2.64 -10.31
N ILE A 122 -23.76 -3.44 -10.70
CA ILE A 122 -22.90 -4.18 -9.77
C ILE A 122 -22.08 -3.19 -8.92
N ASP A 123 -21.47 -2.17 -9.54
CA ASP A 123 -20.71 -1.14 -8.84
C ASP A 123 -21.58 -0.38 -7.82
N SER A 124 -22.79 -0.03 -8.21
CA SER A 124 -23.77 0.61 -7.31
C SER A 124 -24.13 -0.27 -6.11
N ILE A 125 -24.32 -1.58 -6.32
CA ILE A 125 -24.59 -2.55 -5.24
C ILE A 125 -23.40 -2.63 -4.29
N LEU A 126 -22.17 -2.77 -4.82
CA LEU A 126 -20.95 -2.79 -4.01
C LEU A 126 -20.80 -1.54 -3.18
N THR A 127 -20.91 -0.36 -3.82
CA THR A 127 -20.80 0.94 -3.14
C THR A 127 -21.84 1.08 -2.02
N ALA A 128 -23.10 0.73 -2.28
CA ALA A 128 -24.15 0.84 -1.28
C ALA A 128 -23.98 -0.14 -0.11
N ARG A 129 -23.56 -1.38 -0.38
CA ARG A 129 -23.45 -2.44 0.63
C ARG A 129 -22.15 -2.36 1.44
N LEU A 130 -21.09 -1.75 0.90
CA LEU A 130 -19.78 -1.65 1.53
C LEU A 130 -19.49 -0.24 2.07
N SER A 131 -20.44 0.69 2.02
CA SER A 131 -20.28 2.09 2.47
C SER A 131 -19.89 2.24 3.94
N ASP A 132 -20.35 1.34 4.80
CA ASP A 132 -20.09 1.31 6.26
C ASP A 132 -19.13 0.17 6.65
N PHE A 133 -18.16 -0.15 5.77
CA PHE A 133 -17.21 -1.23 6.01
C PHE A 133 -16.44 -1.02 7.33
N PRO A 134 -16.17 -2.10 8.09
CA PRO A 134 -15.40 -2.01 9.33
C PRO A 134 -14.04 -1.36 9.14
N LYS A 135 -13.56 -0.70 10.19
CA LYS A 135 -12.28 0.00 10.16
C LYS A 135 -11.12 -0.94 9.85
N VAL A 136 -10.30 -0.54 8.89
CA VAL A 136 -9.06 -1.21 8.50
C VAL A 136 -7.90 -0.26 8.77
N GLU A 137 -6.82 -0.75 9.38
CA GLU A 137 -5.59 0.02 9.51
C GLU A 137 -4.77 -0.11 8.22
N PRO A 138 -4.30 1.03 7.64
CA PRO A 138 -3.52 1.03 6.41
C PRO A 138 -2.16 0.37 6.56
N ALA A 139 -1.59 -0.06 5.44
CA ALA A 139 -0.21 -0.53 5.39
C ALA A 139 0.79 0.56 5.78
N ILE A 140 1.94 0.14 6.31
CA ILE A 140 3.03 1.04 6.70
C ILE A 140 4.27 0.74 5.86
N LYS A 141 4.90 1.81 5.37
CA LYS A 141 6.21 1.78 4.73
C LYS A 141 7.11 2.81 5.38
N ARG A 142 8.22 2.37 5.98
CA ARG A 142 9.17 3.23 6.72
C ARG A 142 8.48 4.16 7.75
N GLY A 143 7.50 3.61 8.47
CA GLY A 143 6.74 4.36 9.47
C GLY A 143 5.66 5.30 8.91
N VAL A 144 5.46 5.35 7.59
CA VAL A 144 4.45 6.18 6.93
C VAL A 144 3.31 5.29 6.42
N LYS A 145 2.07 5.71 6.66
CA LYS A 145 0.88 5.05 6.10
C LYS A 145 0.88 5.22 4.59
N VAL A 146 0.70 4.11 3.86
CA VAL A 146 0.74 4.09 2.40
C VAL A 146 -0.51 3.48 1.81
N LYS A 147 -0.83 3.90 0.59
CA LYS A 147 -1.91 3.32 -0.20
C LYS A 147 -1.53 1.90 -0.63
N THR A 148 -2.46 0.97 -0.46
CA THR A 148 -2.34 -0.40 -0.96
C THR A 148 -3.54 -0.81 -1.79
N GLN A 149 -3.32 -1.71 -2.75
CA GLN A 149 -4.36 -2.24 -3.63
C GLN A 149 -4.16 -3.73 -3.82
N PHE A 150 -5.24 -4.48 -3.80
CA PHE A 150 -5.24 -5.90 -4.11
C PHE A 150 -6.60 -6.31 -4.68
N VAL A 151 -6.62 -7.41 -5.39
CA VAL A 151 -7.85 -7.99 -5.96
C VAL A 151 -8.20 -9.24 -5.17
N LEU A 152 -9.44 -9.31 -4.72
CA LEU A 152 -9.97 -10.43 -3.96
C LEU A 152 -11.07 -11.13 -4.76
N PRO A 153 -11.01 -12.46 -4.95
CA PRO A 153 -12.12 -13.23 -5.44
C PRO A 153 -13.17 -13.35 -4.33
N VAL A 154 -14.39 -12.93 -4.62
CA VAL A 154 -15.54 -13.05 -3.72
C VAL A 154 -16.50 -14.07 -4.33
N ILE A 155 -16.76 -15.13 -3.60
CA ILE A 155 -17.66 -16.20 -4.04
C ILE A 155 -19.10 -15.72 -3.86
N ILE A 156 -19.89 -15.76 -4.96
CA ILE A 156 -21.29 -15.36 -4.97
C ILE A 156 -22.19 -16.59 -4.88
N LYS A 157 -21.78 -17.70 -5.52
CA LYS A 157 -22.53 -18.94 -5.52
C LYS A 157 -22.02 -19.84 -4.42
N THR A 158 -22.89 -20.14 -3.45
CA THR A 158 -22.64 -21.19 -2.47
C THR A 158 -23.32 -22.46 -2.97
N ASP A 159 -22.54 -23.50 -3.19
CA ASP A 159 -23.07 -24.84 -3.43
C ASP A 159 -23.95 -25.25 -2.21
N LYS A 160 -25.21 -25.47 -2.45
CA LYS A 160 -26.14 -26.09 -1.47
C LYS A 160 -25.99 -27.59 -1.51
#